data_9d750cadc25602f00b4eb4de87dfa898
#
_entry.id   9d750cadc25602f00b4eb4de87dfa898
#
_cell.length_a   1.000
_cell.length_b   1.000
_cell.length_c   1.000
_cell.angle_alpha   90.00
_cell.angle_beta   90.00
_cell.angle_gamma   90.00
#
_symmetry.space_group_name_H-M   'P 1'
#
loop_
_entity.id
_entity.type
_entity.pdbx_description
1 polymer ?
#
loop_
_entity_poly.entity_id
_entity_poly.type
_entity_poly.pdbx_seq_one_letter_code
_entity_poly.pdbx_strand_id
1 'polypeptide(L)'
;RKFQLEEICRLFRVPLHMVQNTDRATFNNIEELGLGFINYSLVPYLTRIEQRINTGLVRKSKQGVYYAKFNAGALLRGDMKSRFEAYATGINWGIYSPNDCRDLEDMNPRPGG
;
A
#
# COMPACT_ATOMS: atom_id res chain seq x y z
N ARG A 1 -21.86 -8.28 23.23
CA ARG A 1 -21.73 -7.95 21.79
C ARG A 1 -20.39 -7.28 21.43
N LYS A 2 -19.84 -6.35 22.23
CA LYS A 2 -18.50 -5.75 21.98
C LYS A 2 -17.40 -6.81 21.94
N PHE A 3 -17.35 -7.71 22.91
CA PHE A 3 -16.34 -8.78 22.98
C PHE A 3 -16.40 -9.71 21.74
N GLN A 4 -17.58 -10.04 21.26
CA GLN A 4 -17.76 -10.86 20.05
C GLN A 4 -17.23 -10.16 18.80
N LEU A 5 -17.44 -8.85 18.68
CA LEU A 5 -16.91 -8.06 17.57
C LEU A 5 -15.37 -8.03 17.61
N GLU A 6 -14.79 -7.81 18.79
CA GLU A 6 -13.34 -7.83 18.99
C GLU A 6 -12.72 -9.18 18.63
N GLU A 7 -13.36 -10.27 19.00
CA GLU A 7 -12.90 -11.65 18.66
C GLU A 7 -12.94 -11.91 17.14
N ILE A 8 -14.02 -11.48 16.48
CA ILE A 8 -14.14 -11.61 15.02
C ILE A 8 -13.07 -10.77 14.31
N CYS A 9 -12.86 -9.52 14.75
CA CYS A 9 -11.81 -8.66 14.20
C CYS A 9 -10.41 -9.26 14.39
N ARG A 10 -10.16 -9.89 15.53
CA ARG A 10 -8.91 -10.58 15.83
C ARG A 10 -8.69 -11.78 14.92
N LEU A 11 -9.74 -12.56 14.70
CA LEU A 11 -9.69 -13.73 13.80
C LEU A 11 -9.33 -13.35 12.37
N PHE A 12 -9.92 -12.27 11.86
CA PHE A 12 -9.66 -11.78 10.51
C PHE A 12 -8.49 -10.78 10.42
N ARG A 13 -7.86 -10.41 11.53
CA ARG A 13 -6.80 -9.40 11.61
C ARG A 13 -7.22 -8.06 11.03
N VAL A 14 -8.47 -7.66 11.27
CA VAL A 14 -9.04 -6.38 10.84
C VAL A 14 -9.11 -5.44 12.05
N PRO A 15 -8.60 -4.20 11.96
CA PRO A 15 -8.73 -3.22 13.03
C PRO A 15 -10.19 -2.86 13.32
N LEU A 16 -10.54 -2.68 14.59
CA LEU A 16 -11.90 -2.36 15.03
C LEU A 16 -12.47 -1.09 14.38
N HIS A 17 -11.65 -0.08 14.12
CA HIS A 17 -12.10 1.17 13.49
C HIS A 17 -12.61 0.98 12.07
N MET A 18 -12.16 -0.06 11.35
CA MET A 18 -12.64 -0.38 10.00
C MET A 18 -14.04 -0.99 9.98
N VAL A 19 -14.50 -1.53 11.12
CA VAL A 19 -15.87 -2.05 11.30
C VAL A 19 -16.77 -1.07 12.06
N GLN A 20 -16.49 0.24 11.93
CA GLN A 20 -17.26 1.35 12.52
C GLN A 20 -17.28 1.40 14.06
N ASN A 21 -16.28 0.84 14.72
CA ASN A 21 -16.11 0.97 16.17
C ASN A 21 -14.99 1.95 16.50
N THR A 22 -15.32 3.22 16.70
CA THR A 22 -14.38 4.34 16.90
C THR A 22 -14.20 4.75 18.36
N ASP A 23 -14.70 3.99 19.32
CA ASP A 23 -14.78 4.36 20.74
C ASP A 23 -13.43 4.75 21.42
N ARG A 24 -12.29 4.52 20.77
CA ARG A 24 -10.95 4.82 21.28
C ARG A 24 -9.96 5.33 20.22
N ALA A 25 -10.42 5.75 19.06
CA ALA A 25 -9.52 6.14 17.98
C ALA A 25 -9.34 7.67 17.93
N THR A 26 -8.10 8.14 18.08
CA THR A 26 -7.68 9.49 17.70
C THR A 26 -7.28 9.49 16.21
N PHE A 27 -7.32 10.66 15.54
CA PHE A 27 -7.01 10.78 14.10
C PHE A 27 -5.65 10.19 13.72
N ASN A 28 -4.61 10.48 14.50
CA ASN A 28 -3.25 9.94 14.25
C ASN A 28 -3.19 8.42 14.39
N ASN A 29 -3.89 7.84 15.36
CA ASN A 29 -3.96 6.39 15.54
C ASN A 29 -4.69 5.69 14.39
N ILE A 30 -5.65 6.33 13.73
CA ILE A 30 -6.38 5.76 12.60
C ILE A 30 -5.46 5.57 11.39
N GLU A 31 -4.59 6.53 11.11
CA GLU A 31 -3.61 6.42 10.01
C GLU A 31 -2.59 5.31 10.29
N GLU A 32 -2.01 5.28 11.49
CA GLU A 32 -1.08 4.22 11.89
C GLU A 32 -1.72 2.83 11.88
N LEU A 33 -2.96 2.71 12.35
CA LEU A 33 -3.71 1.45 12.32
C LEU A 33 -4.05 1.04 10.87
N GLY A 34 -4.33 2.00 9.99
CA GLY A 34 -4.53 1.76 8.57
C GLY A 34 -3.26 1.23 7.89
N LEU A 35 -2.11 1.83 8.17
CA LEU A 35 -0.80 1.35 7.71
C LEU A 35 -0.51 -0.06 8.23
N GLY A 36 -0.75 -0.30 9.51
CA GLY A 36 -0.58 -1.62 10.13
C GLY A 36 -1.47 -2.68 9.47
N PHE A 37 -2.72 -2.36 9.20
CA PHE A 37 -3.63 -3.27 8.50
C PHE A 37 -3.13 -3.62 7.10
N ILE A 38 -2.69 -2.64 6.33
CA ILE A 38 -2.15 -2.87 4.98
C ILE A 38 -0.91 -3.74 5.06
N ASN A 39 0.07 -3.38 5.88
CA ASN A 39 1.36 -4.05 5.92
C ASN A 39 1.29 -5.46 6.52
N TYR A 40 0.49 -5.67 7.56
CA TYR A 40 0.48 -6.94 8.31
C TYR A 40 -0.67 -7.87 7.93
N SER A 41 -1.79 -7.33 7.46
CA SER A 41 -2.97 -8.13 7.15
C SER A 41 -3.22 -8.26 5.65
N LEU A 42 -3.11 -7.19 4.89
CA LEU A 42 -3.50 -7.15 3.48
C LEU A 42 -2.35 -7.54 2.53
N VAL A 43 -1.14 -7.00 2.73
CA VAL A 43 0.02 -7.25 1.85
C VAL A 43 0.32 -8.73 1.66
N PRO A 44 0.28 -9.62 2.69
CA PRO A 44 0.49 -11.05 2.48
C PRO A 44 -0.48 -11.68 1.48
N TYR A 45 -1.75 -11.29 1.49
CA TYR A 45 -2.75 -11.77 0.52
C TYR A 45 -2.49 -11.22 -0.88
N LEU A 46 -2.22 -9.92 -0.99
CA LEU A 46 -1.92 -9.27 -2.27
C LEU A 46 -0.68 -9.91 -2.92
N THR A 47 0.38 -10.13 -2.15
CA THR A 47 1.62 -10.77 -2.63
C THR A 47 1.37 -12.19 -3.15
N ARG A 48 0.55 -12.98 -2.46
CA ARG A 48 0.19 -14.33 -2.92
C ARG A 48 -0.56 -14.31 -4.24
N ILE A 49 -1.49 -13.37 -4.39
CA ILE A 49 -2.28 -13.20 -5.62
C ILE A 49 -1.37 -12.75 -6.76
N GLU A 50 -0.51 -11.75 -6.53
CA GLU A 50 0.48 -11.28 -7.51
C GLU A 50 1.37 -12.40 -8.00
N GLN A 51 1.96 -13.17 -7.08
CA GLN A 51 2.83 -14.30 -7.41
C GLN A 51 2.08 -15.34 -8.23
N ARG A 52 0.84 -15.63 -7.89
CA ARG A 52 0.03 -16.61 -8.62
C ARG A 52 -0.32 -16.14 -10.03
N ILE A 53 -0.63 -14.86 -10.20
CA ILE A 53 -0.86 -14.25 -11.51
C ILE A 53 0.42 -14.29 -12.35
N ASN A 54 1.54 -13.87 -11.78
CA ASN A 54 2.83 -13.80 -12.48
C ASN A 54 3.35 -15.19 -12.90
N THR A 55 3.09 -16.22 -12.11
CA THR A 55 3.51 -17.59 -12.44
C THR A 55 2.51 -18.35 -13.32
N GLY A 56 1.21 -18.09 -13.18
CA GLY A 56 0.16 -18.87 -13.83
C GLY A 56 -0.47 -18.22 -15.06
N LEU A 57 -0.60 -16.91 -15.09
CA LEU A 57 -1.28 -16.17 -16.16
C LEU A 57 -0.33 -15.48 -17.13
N VAL A 58 0.81 -15.00 -16.64
CA VAL A 58 1.81 -14.37 -17.52
C VAL A 58 2.56 -15.45 -18.28
N ARG A 59 2.50 -15.40 -19.61
CA ARG A 59 3.22 -16.38 -20.46
C ARG A 59 4.72 -16.41 -20.11
N LYS A 60 5.32 -17.59 -20.10
CA LYS A 60 6.75 -17.77 -19.79
C LYS A 60 7.68 -16.88 -20.63
N SER A 61 7.34 -16.68 -21.93
CA SER A 61 8.10 -15.82 -22.83
C SER A 61 7.99 -14.32 -22.52
N LYS A 62 7.04 -13.93 -21.69
CA LYS A 62 6.78 -12.53 -21.29
C LYS A 62 7.08 -12.26 -19.82
N GLN A 63 7.47 -13.30 -19.07
CA GLN A 63 7.93 -13.13 -17.69
C GLN A 63 9.22 -12.32 -17.68
N GLY A 64 9.31 -11.34 -16.77
CA GLY A 64 10.38 -10.37 -16.73
C GLY A 64 10.15 -9.07 -17.52
N VAL A 65 9.21 -9.08 -18.51
CA VAL A 65 8.77 -7.88 -19.23
C VAL A 65 7.45 -7.35 -18.67
N TYR A 66 6.53 -8.27 -18.38
CA TYR A 66 5.22 -7.95 -17.79
C TYR A 66 5.09 -8.62 -16.44
N TYR A 67 4.54 -7.92 -15.50
CA TYR A 67 4.20 -8.43 -14.18
C TYR A 67 2.92 -7.80 -13.65
N ALA A 68 2.20 -8.53 -12.81
CA ALA A 68 1.08 -7.99 -12.05
C ALA A 68 1.58 -7.49 -10.70
N LYS A 69 1.17 -6.29 -10.32
CA LYS A 69 1.47 -5.67 -9.03
C LYS A 69 0.25 -4.91 -8.53
N PHE A 70 -0.11 -5.10 -7.26
CA PHE A 70 -1.12 -4.28 -6.61
C PHE A 70 -0.51 -2.97 -6.11
N ASN A 71 -1.14 -1.87 -6.44
CA ASN A 71 -0.78 -0.57 -5.87
C ASN A 71 -1.50 -0.37 -4.53
N ALA A 72 -0.91 -0.88 -3.45
CA ALA A 72 -1.47 -0.73 -2.10
C ALA A 72 -1.43 0.73 -1.61
N GLY A 73 -0.58 1.58 -2.20
CA GLY A 73 -0.51 3.02 -1.90
C GLY A 73 -1.82 3.76 -2.19
N ALA A 74 -2.65 3.24 -3.10
CA ALA A 74 -3.97 3.79 -3.38
C ALA A 74 -4.92 3.75 -2.15
N LEU A 75 -4.70 2.83 -1.22
CA LEU A 75 -5.45 2.73 0.03
C LEU A 75 -5.03 3.78 1.07
N LEU A 76 -3.86 4.36 0.90
CA LEU A 76 -3.25 5.37 1.77
C LEU A 76 -3.40 6.79 1.19
N ARG A 77 -4.51 7.09 0.55
CA ARG A 77 -4.75 8.39 -0.12
C ARG A 77 -4.58 9.60 0.80
N GLY A 78 -4.82 9.45 2.10
CA GLY A 78 -4.56 10.50 3.09
C GLY A 78 -3.08 10.91 3.17
N ASP A 79 -2.16 10.00 2.87
CA ASP A 79 -0.71 10.21 2.94
C ASP A 79 -0.08 10.67 1.60
N MET A 80 -0.87 10.82 0.54
CA MET A 80 -0.37 11.23 -0.77
C MET A 80 0.36 12.60 -0.69
N LYS A 81 -0.19 13.54 0.06
CA LYS A 81 0.41 14.85 0.25
C LYS A 81 1.80 14.75 0.89
N SER A 82 1.93 14.02 1.98
CA SER A 82 3.21 13.81 2.69
C SER A 82 4.25 13.13 1.80
N ARG A 83 3.84 12.15 0.99
CA ARG A 83 4.75 11.48 0.02
C ARG A 83 5.25 12.46 -1.04
N PHE A 84 4.36 13.24 -1.65
CA PHE A 84 4.76 14.23 -2.66
C PHE A 84 5.63 15.34 -2.09
N GLU A 85 5.40 15.76 -0.85
CA GLU A 85 6.28 16.69 -0.14
C GLU A 85 7.66 16.08 0.10
N ALA A 86 7.74 14.81 0.49
CA ALA A 86 8.99 14.07 0.63
C ALA A 86 9.72 13.93 -0.71
N TYR A 87 9.01 13.63 -1.81
CA TYR A 87 9.60 13.57 -3.15
C TYR A 87 10.14 14.94 -3.60
N ALA A 88 9.37 15.99 -3.41
CA ALA A 88 9.82 17.35 -3.71
C ALA A 88 11.10 17.71 -2.95
N THR A 89 11.18 17.35 -1.67
CA THR A 89 12.37 17.53 -0.85
C THR A 89 13.53 16.69 -1.38
N GLY A 90 13.32 15.42 -1.69
CA GLY A 90 14.33 14.52 -2.21
C GLY A 90 14.90 14.97 -3.56
N ILE A 91 14.06 15.48 -4.46
CA ILE A 91 14.48 16.04 -5.75
C ILE A 91 15.28 17.34 -5.53
N ASN A 92 14.83 18.24 -4.66
CA ASN A 92 15.53 19.49 -4.37
C ASN A 92 16.92 19.27 -3.77
N TRP A 93 17.10 18.24 -2.96
CA TRP A 93 18.38 17.86 -2.39
C TRP A 93 19.22 16.94 -3.30
N GLY A 94 18.74 16.62 -4.50
CA GLY A 94 19.45 15.75 -5.44
C GLY A 94 19.56 14.28 -5.00
N ILE A 95 18.69 13.85 -4.10
CA ILE A 95 18.64 12.44 -3.63
C ILE A 95 17.85 11.58 -4.63
N TYR A 96 16.76 12.12 -5.18
CA TYR A 96 15.90 11.46 -6.16
C TYR A 96 15.91 12.21 -7.49
N SER A 97 15.85 11.45 -8.59
CA SER A 97 15.42 12.01 -9.88
C SER A 97 13.89 11.98 -9.99
N PRO A 98 13.30 12.78 -10.88
CA PRO A 98 11.87 12.69 -11.16
C PRO A 98 11.42 11.29 -11.59
N ASN A 99 12.26 10.53 -12.30
CA ASN A 99 11.96 9.17 -12.70
C ASN A 99 11.98 8.18 -11.53
N ASP A 100 12.86 8.36 -10.55
CA ASP A 100 12.85 7.54 -9.33
C ASP A 100 11.53 7.71 -8.57
N CYS A 101 11.05 8.95 -8.45
CA CYS A 101 9.75 9.22 -7.81
C CYS A 101 8.59 8.63 -8.61
N ARG A 102 8.66 8.65 -9.94
CA ARG A 102 7.66 8.03 -10.80
C ARG A 102 7.65 6.51 -10.67
N ASP A 103 8.82 5.89 -10.56
CA ASP A 103 8.94 4.45 -10.34
C ASP A 103 8.34 4.01 -9.00
N LEU A 104 8.57 4.80 -7.94
CA LEU A 104 7.94 4.57 -6.63
C LEU A 104 6.40 4.64 -6.65
N GLU A 105 5.83 5.40 -7.58
CA GLU A 105 4.38 5.52 -7.80
C GLU A 105 3.87 4.61 -8.95
N ASP A 106 4.67 3.65 -9.40
CA ASP A 106 4.36 2.74 -10.51
C ASP A 106 4.00 3.47 -11.83
N MET A 107 4.63 4.63 -12.07
CA MET A 107 4.45 5.41 -13.30
C MET A 107 5.59 5.19 -14.27
N ASN A 108 5.29 5.18 -15.56
CA ASN A 108 6.33 5.06 -16.59
C ASN A 108 7.32 6.24 -16.54
N PRO A 109 8.63 6.01 -16.78
CA PRO A 109 9.61 7.07 -16.83
C PRO A 109 9.33 8.05 -17.99
N ARG A 110 9.77 9.28 -17.84
CA ARG A 110 9.69 10.29 -18.91
C ARG A 110 11.10 10.69 -19.38
N PRO A 111 11.26 11.15 -20.64
CA PRO A 111 12.52 11.69 -21.13
C PRO A 111 12.97 12.90 -20.29
N GLY A 112 14.23 12.92 -19.88
CA GLY A 112 14.82 14.01 -19.10
C GLY A 112 14.41 14.06 -17.60
N GLY A 113 13.85 12.99 -17.07
CA GLY A 113 13.51 12.89 -15.65
C GLY A 113 14.48 12.07 -14.84
#